data_3082d6a9a6cfb46a02839d91684651f1
#
_entry.id   3082d6a9a6cfb46a02839d91684651f1
#
_cell.length_a   1.000
_cell.length_b   1.000
_cell.length_c   1.000
_cell.angle_alpha   90.00
_cell.angle_beta   90.00
_cell.angle_gamma   90.00
#
_symmetry.space_group_name_H-M   'P 1'
#
loop_
_entity.id
_entity.type
_entity.pdbx_description
1 polymer ?
#
loop_
_entity_poly.entity_id
_entity_poly.type
_entity_poly.pdbx_seq_one_letter_code
_entity_poly.pdbx_strand_id
1 'polypeptide(L)'
;MTVINEKIYRNGQFTVRVPLKALIAASNELPAKGEGLEALYDRFLIRQFVGCIEQEYAFDQMISSTREVEPEIPAKLQVDDELYNQIQAESEKVGIHYTIFELIHNIKREIEQYNTGRDENTPPIYISDRRWKKIVGLLRTSAYLNESPGIHFSDCLLMSACLWDEVSQLPIIENIVEQSIARGINTYLLGEKRLEQKLDTLKENMKSEHSLRELS
;
A
#
# COMPACT_ATOMS: atom_id res chain seq x y z
N MET A 1 -21.63 0.15 -12.34
CA MET A 1 -20.19 0.40 -12.59
C MET A 1 -19.85 1.83 -13.00
N THR A 2 -20.75 2.57 -13.63
CA THR A 2 -20.54 3.95 -14.08
C THR A 2 -20.19 4.93 -12.94
N VAL A 3 -20.80 4.78 -11.77
CA VAL A 3 -20.54 5.67 -10.62
C VAL A 3 -19.07 5.63 -10.19
N ILE A 4 -18.48 4.44 -10.08
CA ILE A 4 -17.09 4.30 -9.59
C ILE A 4 -16.07 4.73 -10.65
N ASN A 5 -16.32 4.45 -11.93
CA ASN A 5 -15.36 4.72 -13.00
C ASN A 5 -15.49 6.13 -13.57
N GLU A 6 -16.73 6.52 -13.86
CA GLU A 6 -17.04 7.74 -14.59
C GLU A 6 -17.53 8.86 -13.67
N LYS A 7 -17.75 8.54 -12.37
CA LYS A 7 -18.39 9.44 -11.40
C LYS A 7 -19.74 9.97 -11.91
N ILE A 8 -20.49 9.10 -12.60
CA ILE A 8 -21.79 9.40 -13.19
C ILE A 8 -22.80 8.38 -12.69
N TYR A 9 -23.89 8.88 -12.13
CA TYR A 9 -25.07 8.09 -11.79
C TYR A 9 -26.12 8.27 -12.89
N ARG A 10 -26.62 7.15 -13.40
CA ARG A 10 -27.70 7.12 -14.41
C ARG A 10 -28.94 6.44 -13.81
N ASN A 11 -30.06 7.13 -13.85
CA ASN A 11 -31.36 6.59 -13.47
C ASN A 11 -32.36 6.89 -14.57
N GLY A 12 -32.66 5.93 -15.45
CA GLY A 12 -33.49 6.12 -16.62
C GLY A 12 -32.98 7.24 -17.53
N GLN A 13 -33.74 8.33 -17.64
CA GLN A 13 -33.41 9.49 -18.48
C GLN A 13 -32.47 10.51 -17.78
N PHE A 14 -32.25 10.36 -16.48
CA PHE A 14 -31.45 11.30 -15.72
C PHE A 14 -30.01 10.82 -15.60
N THR A 15 -29.08 11.73 -15.89
CA THR A 15 -27.64 11.53 -15.72
C THR A 15 -27.12 12.62 -14.80
N VAL A 16 -26.56 12.20 -13.66
CA VAL A 16 -26.03 13.14 -12.63
C VAL A 16 -24.57 12.83 -12.39
N ARG A 17 -23.75 13.87 -12.34
CA ARG A 17 -22.34 13.74 -11.93
C ARG A 17 -22.27 13.59 -10.41
N VAL A 18 -21.56 12.58 -9.94
CA VAL A 18 -21.40 12.28 -8.50
C VAL A 18 -20.01 12.72 -8.07
N PRO A 19 -19.86 13.61 -7.07
CA PRO A 19 -18.57 14.03 -6.55
C PRO A 19 -17.99 12.94 -5.63
N LEU A 20 -17.80 11.72 -6.18
CA LEU A 20 -17.28 10.58 -5.44
C LEU A 20 -15.79 10.77 -5.16
N LYS A 21 -15.43 10.88 -3.88
CA LYS A 21 -14.04 10.93 -3.38
C LYS A 21 -13.55 9.56 -2.91
N ALA A 22 -14.37 8.87 -2.10
CA ALA A 22 -14.06 7.55 -1.56
C ALA A 22 -15.30 6.67 -1.55
N LEU A 23 -15.10 5.36 -1.54
CA LEU A 23 -16.15 4.36 -1.38
C LEU A 23 -15.68 3.36 -0.34
N ILE A 24 -16.46 3.22 0.73
CA ILE A 24 -16.26 2.23 1.78
C ILE A 24 -17.44 1.28 1.73
N ALA A 25 -17.18 -0.02 1.76
CA ALA A 25 -18.20 -1.04 1.77
C ALA A 25 -17.88 -2.09 2.82
N ALA A 26 -18.92 -2.70 3.37
CA ALA A 26 -18.82 -3.86 4.26
C ALA A 26 -19.65 -5.00 3.66
N SER A 27 -19.17 -6.22 3.79
CA SER A 27 -19.85 -7.44 3.34
C SER A 27 -19.48 -8.59 4.25
N ASN A 28 -20.43 -9.46 4.52
CA ASN A 28 -20.19 -10.70 5.26
C ASN A 28 -19.65 -11.82 4.37
N GLU A 29 -19.75 -11.66 3.04
CA GLU A 29 -19.34 -12.65 2.06
C GLU A 29 -18.52 -11.99 0.94
N LEU A 30 -17.60 -12.76 0.37
CA LEU A 30 -16.91 -12.37 -0.85
C LEU A 30 -17.83 -12.58 -2.06
N PRO A 31 -17.65 -11.84 -3.16
CA PRO A 31 -18.42 -12.05 -4.39
C PRO A 31 -18.25 -13.48 -4.88
N ALA A 32 -19.38 -14.14 -5.18
CA ALA A 32 -19.34 -15.46 -5.79
C ALA A 32 -18.73 -15.38 -7.20
N LYS A 33 -17.91 -16.38 -7.55
CA LYS A 33 -17.26 -16.44 -8.85
C LYS A 33 -18.31 -16.61 -9.96
N GLY A 34 -18.20 -15.80 -11.01
CA GLY A 34 -19.12 -15.86 -12.16
C GLY A 34 -20.38 -15.01 -12.05
N GLU A 35 -20.59 -14.28 -10.97
CA GLU A 35 -21.72 -13.36 -10.82
C GLU A 35 -21.47 -11.95 -11.40
N GLY A 36 -20.31 -11.72 -11.99
CA GLY A 36 -19.95 -10.45 -12.62
C GLY A 36 -19.62 -9.32 -11.62
N LEU A 37 -19.47 -9.64 -10.34
CA LEU A 37 -19.09 -8.71 -9.29
C LEU A 37 -17.57 -8.62 -9.09
N GLU A 38 -16.80 -9.54 -9.66
CA GLU A 38 -15.34 -9.58 -9.54
C GLU A 38 -14.70 -8.26 -10.01
N ALA A 39 -15.22 -7.71 -11.11
CA ALA A 39 -14.75 -6.44 -11.65
C ALA A 39 -15.13 -5.24 -10.76
N LEU A 40 -16.16 -5.33 -9.93
CA LEU A 40 -16.49 -4.35 -8.90
C LEU A 40 -15.54 -4.51 -7.72
N TYR A 41 -15.34 -5.74 -7.27
CA TYR A 41 -14.48 -6.09 -6.15
C TYR A 41 -13.00 -5.69 -6.40
N ASP A 42 -12.49 -5.87 -7.62
CA ASP A 42 -11.14 -5.38 -8.01
C ASP A 42 -10.96 -3.87 -7.89
N ARG A 43 -12.04 -3.10 -7.75
CA ARG A 43 -11.98 -1.64 -7.57
C ARG A 43 -11.75 -1.19 -6.14
N PHE A 44 -12.07 -2.05 -5.17
CA PHE A 44 -11.73 -1.83 -3.77
C PHE A 44 -10.25 -2.13 -3.56
N LEU A 45 -9.46 -1.07 -3.40
CA LEU A 45 -8.01 -1.19 -3.31
C LEU A 45 -7.58 -1.81 -2.00
N ILE A 46 -8.08 -1.27 -0.89
CA ILE A 46 -7.76 -1.72 0.46
C ILE A 46 -8.85 -2.69 0.90
N ARG A 47 -8.45 -3.81 1.44
CA ARG A 47 -9.33 -4.85 1.97
C ARG A 47 -8.91 -5.20 3.38
N GLN A 48 -9.89 -5.25 4.27
CA GLN A 48 -9.68 -5.55 5.67
C GLN A 48 -10.58 -6.72 6.06
N PHE A 49 -9.99 -7.77 6.58
CA PHE A 49 -10.77 -8.80 7.26
C PHE A 49 -11.04 -8.36 8.70
N VAL A 50 -12.30 -8.38 9.10
CA VAL A 50 -12.73 -8.05 10.46
C VAL A 50 -13.28 -9.33 11.09
N GLY A 51 -12.54 -9.89 12.02
CA GLY A 51 -12.94 -11.07 12.78
C GLY A 51 -13.86 -10.73 13.96
N CYS A 52 -14.22 -11.75 14.71
CA CYS A 52 -14.92 -11.56 15.99
C CYS A 52 -14.01 -10.88 17.02
N ILE A 53 -14.62 -10.26 18.04
CA ILE A 53 -13.89 -9.66 19.16
C ILE A 53 -13.26 -10.79 19.98
N GLU A 54 -11.93 -10.81 20.09
CA GLU A 54 -11.18 -11.83 20.84
C GLU A 54 -10.86 -11.38 22.26
N GLN A 55 -10.78 -10.07 22.50
CA GLN A 55 -10.43 -9.52 23.82
C GLN A 55 -11.66 -9.41 24.70
N GLU A 56 -11.65 -10.05 25.87
CA GLU A 56 -12.77 -10.08 26.82
C GLU A 56 -13.25 -8.68 27.18
N TYR A 57 -12.33 -7.76 27.51
CA TYR A 57 -12.72 -6.40 27.88
C TYR A 57 -13.44 -5.65 26.75
N ALA A 58 -13.03 -5.85 25.48
CA ALA A 58 -13.66 -5.23 24.33
C ALA A 58 -15.05 -5.84 24.06
N PHE A 59 -15.18 -7.17 24.30
CA PHE A 59 -16.46 -7.86 24.25
C PHE A 59 -17.40 -7.33 25.33
N ASP A 60 -16.94 -7.18 26.57
CA ASP A 60 -17.71 -6.64 27.69
C ASP A 60 -18.15 -5.19 27.43
N GLN A 61 -17.28 -4.37 26.86
CA GLN A 61 -17.65 -3.02 26.42
C GLN A 61 -18.75 -3.05 25.35
N MET A 62 -18.65 -3.92 24.38
CA MET A 62 -19.64 -4.04 23.30
C MET A 62 -21.01 -4.44 23.86
N ILE A 63 -21.10 -5.50 24.70
CA ILE A 63 -22.37 -5.98 25.23
C ILE A 63 -22.98 -5.04 26.28
N SER A 64 -22.16 -4.25 26.97
CA SER A 64 -22.63 -3.26 27.95
C SER A 64 -23.02 -1.92 27.34
N SER A 65 -22.64 -1.68 26.07
CA SER A 65 -23.01 -0.46 25.34
C SER A 65 -24.49 -0.48 24.97
N THR A 66 -25.23 0.50 25.45
CA THR A 66 -26.69 0.63 25.19
C THR A 66 -27.04 1.64 24.10
N ARG A 67 -26.05 2.35 23.59
CA ARG A 67 -26.24 3.38 22.55
C ARG A 67 -25.13 3.31 21.50
N GLU A 68 -25.52 3.31 20.24
CA GLU A 68 -24.63 3.68 19.15
C GLU A 68 -24.45 5.21 19.19
N VAL A 69 -23.26 5.64 19.56
CA VAL A 69 -22.91 7.07 19.52
C VAL A 69 -22.13 7.31 18.24
N GLU A 70 -22.71 8.06 17.31
CA GLU A 70 -21.95 8.53 16.17
C GLU A 70 -20.82 9.47 16.65
N PRO A 71 -19.57 9.20 16.31
CA PRO A 71 -18.46 10.04 16.73
C PRO A 71 -18.56 11.42 16.04
N GLU A 72 -18.60 12.48 16.84
CA GLU A 72 -18.48 13.85 16.32
C GLU A 72 -17.01 14.12 15.94
N ILE A 73 -16.77 14.37 14.66
CA ILE A 73 -15.45 14.74 14.17
C ILE A 73 -15.29 16.25 14.32
N PRO A 74 -14.36 16.74 15.18
CA PRO A 74 -14.10 18.16 15.32
C PRO A 74 -13.77 18.83 13.97
N ALA A 75 -14.28 20.03 13.72
CA ALA A 75 -14.10 20.74 12.45
C ALA A 75 -12.62 20.87 12.03
N LYS A 76 -11.71 21.02 13.00
CA LYS A 76 -10.26 21.10 12.75
C LYS A 76 -9.62 19.80 12.21
N LEU A 77 -10.32 18.67 12.32
CA LEU A 77 -9.88 17.36 11.81
C LEU A 77 -10.55 16.99 10.49
N GLN A 78 -11.47 17.84 10.00
CA GLN A 78 -12.14 17.59 8.73
C GLN A 78 -11.25 18.02 7.57
N VAL A 79 -11.21 17.16 6.54
CA VAL A 79 -10.49 17.46 5.29
C VAL A 79 -11.48 18.09 4.32
N ASP A 80 -11.30 19.38 4.03
CA ASP A 80 -12.10 20.09 3.03
C ASP A 80 -11.65 19.76 1.59
N ASP A 81 -12.32 20.35 0.60
CA ASP A 81 -12.03 20.10 -0.81
C ASP A 81 -10.67 20.64 -1.24
N GLU A 82 -10.25 21.75 -0.67
CA GLU A 82 -8.97 22.40 -0.98
C GLU A 82 -7.81 21.54 -0.49
N LEU A 83 -7.83 21.14 0.77
CA LEU A 83 -6.82 20.26 1.37
C LEU A 83 -6.80 18.88 0.67
N TYR A 84 -7.98 18.31 0.35
CA TYR A 84 -8.05 17.07 -0.39
C TYR A 84 -7.35 17.17 -1.75
N ASN A 85 -7.64 18.22 -2.52
CA ASN A 85 -7.03 18.43 -3.83
C ASN A 85 -5.52 18.70 -3.72
N GLN A 86 -5.08 19.41 -2.68
CA GLN A 86 -3.67 19.61 -2.39
C GLN A 86 -2.96 18.28 -2.11
N ILE A 87 -3.52 17.45 -1.22
CA ILE A 87 -2.97 16.12 -0.91
C ILE A 87 -2.80 15.29 -2.21
N GLN A 88 -3.81 15.28 -3.08
CA GLN A 88 -3.76 14.55 -4.35
C GLN A 88 -2.62 15.08 -5.25
N ALA A 89 -2.53 16.38 -5.43
CA ALA A 89 -1.53 17.00 -6.31
C ALA A 89 -0.09 16.84 -5.79
N GLU A 90 0.10 16.99 -4.47
CA GLU A 90 1.43 16.89 -3.87
C GLU A 90 1.90 15.42 -3.73
N SER A 91 1.00 14.50 -3.40
CA SER A 91 1.36 13.07 -3.33
C SER A 91 1.84 12.52 -4.68
N GLU A 92 1.36 13.03 -5.81
CA GLU A 92 1.84 12.64 -7.13
C GLU A 92 3.33 12.98 -7.37
N LYS A 93 3.86 13.99 -6.67
CA LYS A 93 5.26 14.44 -6.76
C LYS A 93 6.22 13.61 -5.92
N VAL A 94 5.70 12.79 -4.99
CA VAL A 94 6.53 11.92 -4.14
C VAL A 94 7.36 10.96 -4.98
N GLY A 95 8.66 10.94 -4.74
CA GLY A 95 9.61 10.13 -5.48
C GLY A 95 9.50 8.63 -5.16
N ILE A 96 9.95 7.80 -6.09
CA ILE A 96 10.11 6.36 -5.89
C ILE A 96 11.59 6.03 -6.07
N HIS A 97 12.24 5.62 -4.99
CA HIS A 97 13.63 5.20 -5.07
C HIS A 97 13.73 3.82 -5.73
N TYR A 98 14.88 3.53 -6.38
CA TYR A 98 15.07 2.25 -7.09
C TYR A 98 14.88 1.02 -6.18
N THR A 99 15.23 1.11 -4.89
CA THR A 99 15.05 0.04 -3.92
C THR A 99 13.58 -0.34 -3.71
N ILE A 100 12.66 0.63 -3.85
CA ILE A 100 11.21 0.38 -3.78
C ILE A 100 10.72 -0.33 -5.05
N PHE A 101 11.26 0.03 -6.24
CA PHE A 101 10.97 -0.74 -7.46
C PHE A 101 11.43 -2.19 -7.33
N GLU A 102 12.65 -2.42 -6.83
CA GLU A 102 13.16 -3.77 -6.58
C GLU A 102 12.30 -4.55 -5.58
N LEU A 103 11.85 -3.90 -4.52
CA LEU A 103 10.93 -4.50 -3.55
C LEU A 103 9.61 -4.92 -4.22
N ILE A 104 8.98 -4.04 -5.01
CA ILE A 104 7.73 -4.34 -5.72
C ILE A 104 7.92 -5.49 -6.71
N HIS A 105 9.04 -5.50 -7.45
CA HIS A 105 9.39 -6.60 -8.35
C HIS A 105 9.61 -7.92 -7.60
N ASN A 106 10.21 -7.88 -6.42
CA ASN A 106 10.38 -9.06 -5.57
C ASN A 106 9.04 -9.60 -5.12
N ILE A 107 8.14 -8.76 -4.60
CA ILE A 107 6.79 -9.16 -4.20
C ILE A 107 6.04 -9.79 -5.39
N LYS A 108 6.11 -9.18 -6.57
CA LYS A 108 5.47 -9.71 -7.78
C LYS A 108 6.01 -11.11 -8.12
N ARG A 109 7.32 -11.31 -8.09
CA ARG A 109 7.95 -12.62 -8.35
C ARG A 109 7.57 -13.68 -7.32
N GLU A 110 7.53 -13.34 -6.04
CA GLU A 110 7.11 -14.27 -4.98
C GLU A 110 5.65 -14.69 -5.15
N ILE A 111 4.75 -13.77 -5.55
CA ILE A 111 3.36 -14.11 -5.90
C ILE A 111 3.30 -15.03 -7.13
N GLU A 112 4.11 -14.80 -8.16
CA GLU A 112 4.20 -15.65 -9.35
C GLU A 112 4.72 -17.06 -9.00
N GLN A 113 5.72 -17.14 -8.12
CA GLN A 113 6.24 -18.42 -7.62
C GLN A 113 5.19 -19.18 -6.81
N TYR A 114 4.48 -18.50 -5.91
CA TYR A 114 3.37 -19.07 -5.17
C TYR A 114 2.31 -19.64 -6.13
N ASN A 115 1.90 -18.87 -7.14
CA ASN A 115 0.92 -19.29 -8.13
C ASN A 115 1.36 -20.51 -8.94
N THR A 116 2.67 -20.66 -9.18
CA THR A 116 3.22 -21.81 -9.91
C THR A 116 3.26 -23.06 -9.06
N GLY A 117 3.55 -22.94 -7.76
CA GLY A 117 3.72 -24.05 -6.83
C GLY A 117 2.45 -24.49 -6.09
N ARG A 118 1.32 -23.78 -6.27
CA ARG A 118 0.07 -24.08 -5.58
C ARG A 118 -0.64 -25.32 -6.12
N ASP A 119 -1.48 -25.90 -5.29
CA ASP A 119 -2.40 -26.98 -5.72
C ASP A 119 -3.48 -26.43 -6.67
N GLU A 120 -3.98 -27.27 -7.57
CA GLU A 120 -5.01 -26.90 -8.57
C GLU A 120 -6.30 -26.34 -7.92
N ASN A 121 -6.64 -26.81 -6.71
CA ASN A 121 -7.84 -26.39 -5.98
C ASN A 121 -7.65 -25.07 -5.23
N THR A 122 -6.42 -24.57 -5.10
CA THR A 122 -6.14 -23.30 -4.42
C THR A 122 -6.25 -22.15 -5.44
N PRO A 123 -7.05 -21.12 -5.17
CA PRO A 123 -7.20 -20.02 -6.12
C PRO A 123 -5.90 -19.23 -6.26
N PRO A 124 -5.53 -18.81 -7.49
CA PRO A 124 -4.35 -17.97 -7.70
C PRO A 124 -4.55 -16.59 -7.13
N ILE A 125 -3.45 -15.97 -6.71
CA ILE A 125 -3.44 -14.56 -6.37
C ILE A 125 -3.24 -13.77 -7.67
N TYR A 126 -4.25 -13.01 -8.07
CA TYR A 126 -4.22 -12.20 -9.29
C TYR A 126 -4.27 -10.71 -8.98
N ILE A 127 -3.27 -9.98 -9.44
CA ILE A 127 -3.18 -8.53 -9.26
C ILE A 127 -3.10 -7.87 -10.63
N SER A 128 -4.14 -7.11 -10.99
CA SER A 128 -4.17 -6.37 -12.25
C SER A 128 -3.13 -5.23 -12.28
N ASP A 129 -2.62 -4.88 -13.46
CA ASP A 129 -1.73 -3.73 -13.63
C ASP A 129 -2.34 -2.43 -13.11
N ARG A 130 -3.67 -2.30 -13.25
CA ARG A 130 -4.42 -1.18 -12.70
C ARG A 130 -4.34 -1.15 -11.17
N ARG A 131 -4.44 -2.32 -10.50
CA ARG A 131 -4.32 -2.42 -9.04
C ARG A 131 -2.90 -2.05 -8.61
N TRP A 132 -1.86 -2.56 -9.27
CA TRP A 132 -0.47 -2.16 -9.02
C TRP A 132 -0.27 -0.64 -9.09
N LYS A 133 -0.80 0.01 -10.14
CA LYS A 133 -0.73 1.47 -10.28
C LYS A 133 -1.41 2.20 -9.12
N LYS A 134 -2.57 1.72 -8.66
CA LYS A 134 -3.29 2.31 -7.53
C LYS A 134 -2.55 2.10 -6.20
N ILE A 135 -1.94 0.92 -6.00
CA ILE A 135 -1.11 0.64 -4.84
C ILE A 135 0.02 1.66 -4.75
N VAL A 136 0.75 1.88 -5.83
CA VAL A 136 1.82 2.89 -5.86
C VAL A 136 1.29 4.29 -5.53
N GLY A 137 0.10 4.65 -6.01
CA GLY A 137 -0.57 5.90 -5.62
C GLY A 137 -0.85 5.98 -4.11
N LEU A 138 -1.32 4.87 -3.51
CA LEU A 138 -1.53 4.78 -2.06
C LEU A 138 -0.22 4.97 -1.29
N LEU A 139 0.88 4.30 -1.71
CA LEU A 139 2.19 4.43 -1.06
C LEU A 139 2.71 5.86 -1.13
N ARG A 140 2.54 6.54 -2.27
CA ARG A 140 2.90 7.96 -2.41
C ARG A 140 2.11 8.86 -1.47
N THR A 141 0.79 8.62 -1.35
CA THR A 141 -0.05 9.38 -0.43
C THR A 141 0.35 9.14 1.01
N SER A 142 0.66 7.89 1.39
CA SER A 142 1.18 7.54 2.72
C SER A 142 2.48 8.30 3.01
N ALA A 143 3.45 8.25 2.11
CA ALA A 143 4.72 8.95 2.26
C ALA A 143 4.52 10.47 2.39
N TYR A 144 3.65 11.06 1.57
CA TYR A 144 3.32 12.50 1.64
C TYR A 144 2.73 12.88 3.01
N LEU A 145 1.76 12.09 3.51
CA LEU A 145 1.14 12.33 4.82
C LEU A 145 2.11 12.15 5.98
N ASN A 146 3.18 11.38 5.79
CA ASN A 146 4.30 11.23 6.72
C ASN A 146 5.43 12.24 6.46
N GLU A 147 5.18 13.30 5.68
CA GLU A 147 6.13 14.37 5.37
C GLU A 147 7.43 13.85 4.70
N SER A 148 7.35 12.74 4.00
CA SER A 148 8.49 12.14 3.32
C SER A 148 8.56 12.54 1.83
N PRO A 149 9.74 12.89 1.30
CA PRO A 149 9.93 13.21 -0.12
C PRO A 149 9.88 11.97 -1.02
N GLY A 150 9.93 10.78 -0.47
CA GLY A 150 9.91 9.52 -1.20
C GLY A 150 9.23 8.39 -0.43
N ILE A 151 8.82 7.36 -1.13
CA ILE A 151 8.21 6.16 -0.53
C ILE A 151 9.27 5.44 0.31
N HIS A 152 8.93 5.10 1.56
CA HIS A 152 9.74 4.32 2.49
C HIS A 152 9.29 2.86 2.52
N PHE A 153 10.15 1.99 3.07
CA PHE A 153 9.81 0.59 3.30
C PHE A 153 8.60 0.40 4.23
N SER A 154 8.41 1.31 5.19
CA SER A 154 7.24 1.31 6.08
C SER A 154 5.93 1.54 5.35
N ASP A 155 5.90 2.40 4.31
CA ASP A 155 4.70 2.61 3.50
C ASP A 155 4.31 1.33 2.77
N CYS A 156 5.30 0.52 2.38
CA CYS A 156 5.09 -0.73 1.66
C CYS A 156 4.34 -1.80 2.47
N LEU A 157 4.24 -1.68 3.81
CA LEU A 157 3.39 -2.53 4.63
C LEU A 157 1.92 -2.46 4.23
N LEU A 158 1.46 -1.32 3.71
CA LEU A 158 0.09 -1.16 3.21
C LEU A 158 -0.24 -2.10 2.04
N MET A 159 0.78 -2.64 1.37
CA MET A 159 0.58 -3.57 0.27
C MET A 159 -0.10 -4.87 0.72
N SER A 160 0.12 -5.32 1.95
CA SER A 160 -0.53 -6.52 2.48
C SER A 160 -2.06 -6.42 2.45
N ALA A 161 -2.63 -5.24 2.71
CA ALA A 161 -4.07 -5.00 2.62
C ALA A 161 -4.59 -4.86 1.18
N CYS A 162 -3.70 -4.83 0.18
CA CYS A 162 -4.07 -4.58 -1.22
C CYS A 162 -3.88 -5.77 -2.16
N LEU A 163 -3.16 -6.82 -1.75
CA LEU A 163 -2.65 -7.86 -2.66
C LEU A 163 -3.37 -9.21 -2.55
N TRP A 164 -4.48 -9.30 -1.84
CA TRP A 164 -5.25 -10.53 -1.70
C TRP A 164 -6.68 -10.38 -2.23
N ASP A 165 -7.28 -11.49 -2.64
CA ASP A 165 -8.65 -11.58 -3.11
C ASP A 165 -9.53 -12.45 -2.20
N GLU A 166 -8.95 -13.47 -1.56
CA GLU A 166 -9.61 -14.37 -0.63
C GLU A 166 -8.90 -14.35 0.73
N VAL A 167 -9.65 -14.45 1.82
CA VAL A 167 -9.12 -14.38 3.20
C VAL A 167 -8.01 -15.42 3.44
N SER A 168 -8.12 -16.59 2.82
CA SER A 168 -7.09 -17.64 2.89
C SER A 168 -5.71 -17.23 2.36
N GLN A 169 -5.67 -16.20 1.50
CA GLN A 169 -4.43 -15.67 0.93
C GLN A 169 -3.74 -14.64 1.84
N LEU A 170 -4.46 -14.09 2.82
CA LEU A 170 -3.95 -13.02 3.67
C LEU A 170 -2.64 -13.38 4.38
N PRO A 171 -2.51 -14.53 5.09
CA PRO A 171 -1.25 -14.87 5.76
C PRO A 171 -0.08 -15.05 4.80
N ILE A 172 -0.37 -15.50 3.57
CA ILE A 172 0.63 -15.70 2.52
C ILE A 172 1.15 -14.37 2.03
N ILE A 173 0.24 -13.43 1.75
CA ILE A 173 0.57 -12.08 1.29
C ILE A 173 1.32 -11.31 2.38
N GLU A 174 0.87 -11.39 3.62
CA GLU A 174 1.57 -10.76 4.76
C GLU A 174 3.02 -11.24 4.83
N ASN A 175 3.23 -12.55 4.79
CA ASN A 175 4.58 -13.12 4.81
C ASN A 175 5.43 -12.68 3.59
N ILE A 176 4.87 -12.68 2.38
CA ILE A 176 5.57 -12.23 1.17
C ILE A 176 6.00 -10.77 1.30
N VAL A 177 5.10 -9.89 1.75
CA VAL A 177 5.38 -8.47 1.92
C VAL A 177 6.45 -8.23 2.99
N GLU A 178 6.29 -8.82 4.17
CA GLU A 178 7.24 -8.69 5.29
C GLU A 178 8.63 -9.19 4.92
N GLN A 179 8.74 -10.38 4.33
CA GLN A 179 10.02 -10.94 3.90
C GLN A 179 10.69 -10.10 2.80
N SER A 180 9.90 -9.55 1.88
CA SER A 180 10.42 -8.68 0.83
C SER A 180 10.93 -7.36 1.39
N ILE A 181 10.23 -6.77 2.36
CA ILE A 181 10.66 -5.56 3.07
C ILE A 181 11.97 -5.83 3.84
N ALA A 182 12.03 -6.92 4.61
CA ALA A 182 13.22 -7.29 5.38
C ALA A 182 14.44 -7.47 4.48
N ARG A 183 14.30 -8.15 3.33
CA ARG A 183 15.37 -8.30 2.33
C ARG A 183 15.78 -6.94 1.73
N GLY A 184 14.80 -6.09 1.40
CA GLY A 184 15.04 -4.75 0.86
C GLY A 184 15.85 -3.86 1.80
N ILE A 185 15.47 -3.83 3.09
CA ILE A 185 16.18 -3.10 4.13
C ILE A 185 17.61 -3.60 4.28
N ASN A 186 17.82 -4.92 4.35
CA ASN A 186 19.15 -5.51 4.46
C ASN A 186 20.04 -5.16 3.26
N THR A 187 19.48 -5.21 2.06
CA THR A 187 20.21 -4.84 0.83
C THR A 187 20.60 -3.37 0.83
N TYR A 188 19.71 -2.49 1.26
CA TYR A 188 19.96 -1.06 1.38
C TYR A 188 21.10 -0.77 2.37
N LEU A 189 21.03 -1.33 3.59
CA LEU A 189 22.05 -1.16 4.63
C LEU A 189 23.43 -1.69 4.22
N LEU A 190 23.47 -2.82 3.49
CA LEU A 190 24.72 -3.34 2.94
C LEU A 190 25.29 -2.44 1.85
N GLY A 191 24.43 -1.82 1.05
CA GLY A 191 24.82 -0.84 0.04
C GLY A 191 25.42 0.41 0.65
N GLU A 192 24.81 0.97 1.69
CA GLU A 192 25.33 2.14 2.42
C GLU A 192 26.72 1.86 3.01
N LYS A 193 26.89 0.75 3.73
CA LYS A 193 28.21 0.36 4.30
C LYS A 193 29.29 0.25 3.24
N ARG A 194 28.98 -0.29 2.05
CA ARG A 194 29.93 -0.39 0.93
C ARG A 194 30.32 0.98 0.37
N LEU A 195 29.36 1.93 0.33
CA LEU A 195 29.64 3.29 -0.12
C LEU A 195 30.52 4.05 0.89
N GLU A 196 30.25 3.91 2.18
CA GLU A 196 31.07 4.49 3.25
C GLU A 196 32.52 3.99 3.16
N GLN A 197 32.72 2.67 3.05
CA GLN A 197 34.06 2.07 2.90
C GLN A 197 34.79 2.58 1.66
N LYS A 198 34.10 2.70 0.51
CA LYS A 198 34.70 3.28 -0.71
C LYS A 198 35.07 4.74 -0.53
N LEU A 199 34.23 5.51 0.15
CA LEU A 199 34.46 6.92 0.43
C LEU A 199 35.69 7.12 1.33
N ASP A 200 35.84 6.30 2.35
CA ASP A 200 37.00 6.32 3.25
C ASP A 200 38.27 5.94 2.52
N THR A 201 38.25 4.90 1.69
CA THR A 201 39.36 4.52 0.84
C THR A 201 39.78 5.66 -0.13
N LEU A 202 38.82 6.35 -0.72
CA LEU A 202 39.08 7.49 -1.59
C LEU A 202 39.70 8.67 -0.82
N LYS A 203 39.23 8.96 0.40
CA LYS A 203 39.80 10.00 1.27
C LYS A 203 41.24 9.68 1.65
N GLU A 204 41.54 8.43 1.97
CA GLU A 204 42.91 7.97 2.28
C GLU A 204 43.83 8.12 1.08
N ASN A 205 43.40 7.70 -0.12
CA ASN A 205 44.15 7.85 -1.35
C ASN A 205 44.42 9.33 -1.69
N MET A 206 43.43 10.21 -1.55
CA MET A 206 43.64 11.65 -1.74
C MET A 206 44.63 12.27 -0.77
N LYS A 207 44.61 11.85 0.50
CA LYS A 207 45.61 12.31 1.50
C LYS A 207 47.03 11.86 1.14
N SER A 208 47.18 10.61 0.66
CA SER A 208 48.47 10.06 0.25
C SER A 208 49.03 10.80 -0.98
N GLU A 209 48.19 11.09 -1.98
CA GLU A 209 48.61 11.87 -3.16
C GLU A 209 48.97 13.31 -2.80
N HIS A 210 48.26 13.95 -1.87
CA HIS A 210 48.58 15.30 -1.40
C HIS A 210 49.94 15.33 -0.68
N SER A 211 50.16 14.35 0.19
CA SER A 211 51.46 14.22 0.91
C SER A 211 52.65 13.95 -0.01
N LEU A 212 52.46 13.21 -1.10
CA LEU A 212 53.47 12.97 -2.12
C LEU A 212 53.80 14.22 -2.95
N ARG A 213 52.81 15.10 -3.18
CA ARG A 213 53.00 16.37 -3.89
C ARG A 213 53.72 17.45 -3.04
N GLU A 214 53.60 17.38 -1.70
CA GLU A 214 54.30 18.28 -0.79
C GLU A 214 55.78 17.90 -0.58
N LEU A 215 56.15 16.67 -0.95
CA LEU A 215 57.53 16.14 -0.80
C LEU A 215 58.31 16.20 -2.12
N SER A 216 57.72 16.66 -3.20
CA SER A 216 58.39 16.85 -4.49
C SER A 216 58.58 18.33 -4.83
#